data_3754b8f7d91fb76619d0e8e7ae4e7c31
#
_entry.id   3754b8f7d91fb76619d0e8e7ae4e7c31
#
_cell.length_a   1.000
_cell.length_b   1.000
_cell.length_c   1.000
_cell.angle_alpha   90.00
_cell.angle_beta   90.00
_cell.angle_gamma   90.00
#
_symmetry.space_group_name_H-M   'P 1'
#
loop_
_entity.id
_entity.type
_entity.pdbx_description
1 polymer ?
#
loop_
_entity_poly.entity_id
_entity_poly.type
_entity_poly.pdbx_seq_one_letter_code
_entity_poly.pdbx_strand_id
1 'polypeptide(L)'
;MLIDAWKAVHDCVSRSGHEGAKPSCLVRAVYYEPNQLKIEMDKMLLEHQDSIRVMYHSWGCKPILEDGAVKGVIFESKEGRKVVMAKVVVDATGDGDLFSQTGSPYK
;
A
#
# COMPACT_ATOMS: atom_id res chain seq x y z
N MET A 1 -10.51 11.14 -0.93
CA MET A 1 -9.99 9.79 -1.18
C MET A 1 -9.65 9.02 0.10
N LEU A 2 -8.80 9.49 1.01
CA LEU A 2 -8.57 8.83 2.32
C LEU A 2 -9.79 8.81 3.25
N ILE A 3 -10.67 9.80 3.15
CA ILE A 3 -11.87 9.94 3.99
C ILE A 3 -12.93 8.87 3.63
N ASP A 4 -13.03 8.50 2.37
CA ASP A 4 -14.02 7.52 1.91
C ASP A 4 -13.62 6.08 2.27
N ALA A 5 -12.32 5.78 2.24
CA ALA A 5 -11.79 4.51 2.73
C ALA A 5 -12.02 4.35 4.24
N TRP A 6 -11.85 5.44 5.00
CA TRP A 6 -12.13 5.47 6.44
C TRP A 6 -13.59 5.21 6.74
N LYS A 7 -14.49 5.79 5.96
CA LYS A 7 -15.94 5.61 6.11
C LYS A 7 -16.36 4.18 5.80
N ALA A 8 -15.83 3.57 4.74
CA ALA A 8 -16.11 2.18 4.39
C ALA A 8 -15.64 1.19 5.48
N VAL A 9 -14.46 1.41 6.06
CA VAL A 9 -13.96 0.61 7.17
C VAL A 9 -14.81 0.81 8.42
N HIS A 10 -15.22 2.03 8.73
CA HIS A 10 -16.07 2.35 9.86
C HIS A 10 -17.48 1.72 9.71
N ASP A 11 -18.06 1.76 8.53
CA ASP A 11 -19.36 1.16 8.23
C ASP A 11 -19.31 -0.38 8.27
N CYS A 12 -18.18 -0.98 7.93
CA CYS A 12 -17.94 -2.41 8.06
C CYS A 12 -17.88 -2.85 9.53
N VAL A 13 -17.19 -2.09 10.36
CA VAL A 13 -17.08 -2.34 11.82
C VAL A 13 -18.44 -2.18 12.51
N SER A 14 -19.24 -1.20 12.13
CA SER A 14 -20.58 -0.99 12.70
C SER A 14 -21.57 -2.09 12.33
N ARG A 15 -21.44 -2.71 11.16
CA ARG A 15 -22.27 -3.84 10.74
C ARG A 15 -21.92 -5.17 11.42
N SER A 16 -20.72 -5.30 11.96
CA SER A 16 -20.27 -6.54 12.62
C SER A 16 -20.86 -6.74 14.03
N GLY A 17 -21.74 -5.84 14.51
CA GLY A 17 -22.47 -6.03 15.78
C GLY A 17 -21.60 -5.91 17.04
N HIS A 18 -20.39 -5.40 16.96
CA HIS A 18 -19.55 -5.15 18.12
C HIS A 18 -19.90 -3.79 18.75
N GLU A 19 -21.17 -3.62 19.12
CA GLU A 19 -21.58 -2.53 19.97
C GLU A 19 -21.05 -2.77 21.40
N GLY A 20 -20.12 -1.94 21.84
CA GLY A 20 -19.71 -1.94 23.23
C GLY A 20 -18.34 -1.44 23.60
N ALA A 21 -17.47 -1.16 22.67
CA ALA A 21 -16.17 -0.54 22.99
C ALA A 21 -16.32 0.97 23.17
N LYS A 22 -16.57 1.42 24.41
CA LYS A 22 -16.39 2.84 24.75
C LYS A 22 -14.93 3.21 24.52
N PRO A 23 -14.64 4.34 23.84
CA PRO A 23 -13.28 4.78 23.61
C PRO A 23 -12.71 5.38 24.89
N SER A 24 -12.25 4.55 25.79
CA SER A 24 -11.38 4.99 26.87
C SER A 24 -9.98 4.49 26.56
N CYS A 25 -9.14 5.43 26.22
CA CYS A 25 -7.70 5.28 26.06
C CYS A 25 -7.13 5.33 24.64
N LEU A 26 -6.05 5.96 24.56
CA LEU A 26 -5.04 6.33 23.59
C LEU A 26 -4.69 5.34 22.45
N VAL A 27 -5.28 4.17 22.38
CA VAL A 27 -5.09 3.22 21.30
C VAL A 27 -6.45 2.92 20.67
N ARG A 28 -6.74 3.51 19.52
CA ARG A 28 -7.90 3.10 18.71
C ARG A 28 -7.54 1.80 18.00
N ALA A 29 -7.94 0.67 18.59
CA ALA A 29 -7.91 -0.60 17.87
C ALA A 29 -9.12 -0.65 16.93
N VAL A 30 -8.87 -0.86 15.65
CA VAL A 30 -9.90 -1.14 14.66
C VAL A 30 -9.89 -2.63 14.38
N TYR A 31 -10.99 -3.30 14.70
CA TYR A 31 -11.18 -4.71 14.36
C TYR A 31 -11.86 -4.81 13.00
N TYR A 32 -11.31 -5.61 12.11
CA TYR A 32 -11.87 -5.82 10.79
C TYR A 32 -11.69 -7.28 10.35
N GLU A 33 -12.54 -7.72 9.43
CA GLU A 33 -12.40 -9.02 8.79
C GLU A 33 -11.41 -8.88 7.62
N PRO A 34 -10.27 -9.60 7.62
CA PRO A 34 -9.20 -9.41 6.66
C PRO A 34 -9.62 -9.62 5.19
N ASN A 35 -10.51 -10.56 4.92
CA ASN A 35 -10.98 -10.79 3.55
C ASN A 35 -11.88 -9.67 3.05
N GLN A 36 -12.70 -9.08 3.94
CA GLN A 36 -13.52 -7.94 3.59
C GLN A 36 -12.66 -6.72 3.25
N LEU A 37 -11.59 -6.49 4.01
CA LEU A 37 -10.65 -5.41 3.72
C LEU A 37 -10.01 -5.58 2.33
N LYS A 38 -9.56 -6.79 1.98
CA LYS A 38 -9.02 -7.09 0.65
C LYS A 38 -10.01 -6.77 -0.46
N ILE A 39 -11.27 -7.21 -0.30
CA ILE A 39 -12.33 -6.96 -1.28
C ILE A 39 -12.56 -5.46 -1.48
N GLU A 40 -12.60 -4.68 -0.40
CA GLU A 40 -12.80 -3.23 -0.50
C GLU A 40 -11.58 -2.53 -1.14
N MET A 41 -10.36 -2.96 -0.82
CA MET A 41 -9.16 -2.45 -1.48
C MET A 41 -9.15 -2.76 -2.98
N ASP A 42 -9.51 -3.99 -3.37
CA ASP A 42 -9.61 -4.37 -4.79
C ASP A 42 -10.66 -3.54 -5.53
N LYS A 43 -11.82 -3.29 -4.94
CA LYS A 43 -12.86 -2.41 -5.52
C LYS A 43 -12.33 -0.99 -5.75
N MET A 44 -11.65 -0.40 -4.78
CA MET A 44 -11.05 0.93 -4.91
C MET A 44 -10.06 1.00 -6.09
N LEU A 45 -9.28 -0.05 -6.30
CA LEU A 45 -8.34 -0.13 -7.41
C LEU A 45 -9.05 -0.30 -8.75
N LEU A 46 -10.11 -1.11 -8.80
CA LEU A 46 -10.92 -1.34 -10.00
C LEU A 46 -11.66 -0.08 -10.46
N GLU A 47 -12.09 0.78 -9.56
CA GLU A 47 -12.69 2.08 -9.90
C GLU A 47 -11.75 3.00 -10.68
N HIS A 48 -10.44 2.76 -10.60
CA HIS A 48 -9.40 3.55 -11.23
C HIS A 48 -8.53 2.76 -12.22
N GLN A 49 -9.03 1.65 -12.74
CA GLN A 49 -8.28 0.74 -13.63
C GLN A 49 -7.76 1.42 -14.91
N ASP A 50 -8.38 2.51 -15.34
CA ASP A 50 -7.94 3.29 -16.51
C ASP A 50 -6.64 4.07 -16.26
N SER A 51 -6.31 4.32 -14.99
CA SER A 51 -5.15 5.13 -14.58
C SER A 51 -4.18 4.38 -13.65
N ILE A 52 -4.62 3.27 -13.07
CA ILE A 52 -3.82 2.45 -12.15
C ILE A 52 -3.58 1.08 -12.74
N ARG A 53 -2.31 0.70 -12.86
CA ARG A 53 -1.92 -0.67 -13.18
C ARG A 53 -1.42 -1.38 -11.93
N VAL A 54 -2.15 -2.38 -11.47
CA VAL A 54 -1.77 -3.21 -10.33
C VAL A 54 -0.96 -4.42 -10.79
N MET A 55 0.13 -4.71 -10.11
CA MET A 55 0.97 -5.88 -10.34
C MET A 55 1.03 -6.70 -9.05
N TYR A 56 0.15 -7.70 -8.94
CA TYR A 56 0.14 -8.61 -7.81
C TYR A 56 1.32 -9.57 -7.83
N HIS A 57 1.65 -10.14 -6.68
CA HIS A 57 2.75 -11.10 -6.53
C HIS A 57 4.08 -10.59 -7.07
N SER A 58 4.32 -9.28 -6.91
CA SER A 58 5.54 -8.62 -7.34
C SER A 58 6.31 -8.11 -6.13
N TRP A 59 7.62 -8.31 -6.16
CA TRP A 59 8.52 -7.90 -5.08
C TRP A 59 9.48 -6.83 -5.58
N GLY A 60 9.45 -5.65 -4.97
CA GLY A 60 10.40 -4.57 -5.27
C GLY A 60 11.78 -4.95 -4.76
N CYS A 61 12.75 -5.05 -5.68
CA CYS A 61 14.09 -5.56 -5.35
C CYS A 61 15.13 -4.46 -5.22
N LYS A 62 15.12 -3.51 -6.16
CA LYS A 62 16.17 -2.50 -6.21
C LYS A 62 15.69 -1.22 -6.92
N PRO A 63 16.03 -0.02 -6.38
CA PRO A 63 15.83 1.22 -7.12
C PRO A 63 16.85 1.35 -8.27
N ILE A 64 16.44 1.98 -9.34
CA ILE A 64 17.33 2.44 -10.41
C ILE A 64 17.68 3.87 -10.11
N LEU A 65 18.97 4.14 -9.93
CA LEU A 65 19.51 5.46 -9.61
C LEU A 65 20.24 6.02 -10.82
N GLU A 66 19.98 7.27 -11.12
CA GLU A 66 20.68 8.05 -12.13
C GLU A 66 20.82 9.49 -11.60
N ASP A 67 22.05 10.00 -11.58
CA ASP A 67 22.38 11.32 -11.06
C ASP A 67 21.84 11.60 -9.64
N GLY A 68 21.87 10.59 -8.78
CA GLY A 68 21.37 10.68 -7.40
C GLY A 68 19.84 10.69 -7.28
N ALA A 69 19.10 10.53 -8.36
CA ALA A 69 17.64 10.45 -8.37
C ALA A 69 17.15 9.04 -8.70
N VAL A 70 16.06 8.63 -8.04
CA VAL A 70 15.38 7.36 -8.36
C VAL A 70 14.61 7.55 -9.66
N LYS A 71 14.91 6.73 -10.67
CA LYS A 71 14.31 6.76 -12.01
C LYS A 71 13.38 5.57 -12.27
N GLY A 72 13.43 4.56 -11.42
CA GLY A 72 12.61 3.38 -11.58
C GLY A 72 12.89 2.33 -10.52
N VAL A 73 12.24 1.20 -10.66
CA VAL A 73 12.34 0.07 -9.75
C VAL A 73 12.51 -1.23 -10.53
N ILE A 74 13.46 -2.04 -10.09
CA ILE A 74 13.58 -3.45 -10.49
C ILE A 74 12.71 -4.27 -9.54
N PHE A 75 11.87 -5.11 -10.08
CA PHE A 75 11.03 -6.01 -9.31
C PHE A 75 11.05 -7.44 -9.86
N GLU A 76 10.78 -8.39 -8.98
CA GLU A 76 10.61 -9.81 -9.32
C GLU A 76 9.12 -10.17 -9.30
N SER A 77 8.72 -10.99 -10.24
CA SER A 77 7.40 -11.61 -10.29
C SER A 77 7.51 -13.05 -10.76
N LYS A 78 6.40 -13.78 -10.79
CA LYS A 78 6.38 -15.14 -11.39
C LYS A 78 6.75 -15.17 -12.87
N GLU A 79 6.66 -14.04 -13.56
CA GLU A 79 7.07 -13.88 -14.95
C GLU A 79 8.54 -13.49 -15.11
N GLY A 80 9.28 -13.45 -14.01
CA GLY A 80 10.69 -13.08 -13.95
C GLY A 80 10.93 -11.62 -13.53
N ARG A 81 12.19 -11.21 -13.68
CA ARG A 81 12.66 -9.87 -13.32
C ARG A 81 12.25 -8.85 -14.37
N LYS A 82 11.70 -7.76 -13.90
CA LYS A 82 11.21 -6.65 -14.75
C LYS A 82 11.63 -5.31 -14.18
N VAL A 83 11.50 -4.29 -15.00
CA VAL A 83 11.81 -2.90 -14.67
C VAL A 83 10.59 -2.03 -14.95
N VAL A 84 10.29 -1.13 -14.03
CA VAL A 84 9.36 -0.02 -14.25
C VAL A 84 10.12 1.27 -14.10
N MET A 85 10.12 2.09 -15.15
CA MET A 85 10.64 3.45 -15.10
C MET A 85 9.53 4.41 -14.65
N ALA A 86 9.86 5.36 -13.80
CA ALA A 86 8.88 6.28 -13.22
C ALA A 86 9.51 7.66 -12.98
N LYS A 87 8.70 8.71 -13.07
CA LYS A 87 9.11 10.07 -12.71
C LYS A 87 9.20 10.25 -11.19
N VAL A 88 8.36 9.54 -10.46
CA VAL A 88 8.31 9.53 -8.98
C VAL A 88 8.11 8.10 -8.53
N VAL A 89 8.83 7.71 -7.50
CA VAL A 89 8.68 6.41 -6.82
C VAL A 89 8.28 6.65 -5.38
N VAL A 90 7.23 5.98 -4.93
CA VAL A 90 6.80 5.97 -3.53
C VAL A 90 7.11 4.59 -2.97
N ASP A 91 8.02 4.55 -2.01
CA ASP A 91 8.33 3.32 -1.27
C ASP A 91 7.33 3.15 -0.12
N ALA A 92 6.49 2.15 -0.24
CA ALA A 92 5.52 1.74 0.77
C ALA A 92 5.67 0.25 1.13
N THR A 93 6.90 -0.27 1.07
CA THR A 93 7.23 -1.68 1.36
C THR A 93 7.08 -2.06 2.83
N GLY A 94 6.90 -1.09 3.71
CA GLY A 94 6.84 -1.28 5.17
C GLY A 94 8.19 -1.09 5.85
N ASP A 95 9.22 -1.73 5.34
CA ASP A 95 10.59 -1.67 5.90
C ASP A 95 11.51 -0.70 5.14
N GLY A 96 11.02 -0.04 4.09
CA GLY A 96 11.82 0.88 3.28
C GLY A 96 12.86 0.17 2.41
N ASP A 97 12.51 -0.98 1.87
CA ASP A 97 13.42 -1.86 1.14
C ASP A 97 14.09 -1.19 -0.06
N LEU A 98 13.38 -0.29 -0.73
CA LEU A 98 13.92 0.47 -1.85
C LEU A 98 14.71 1.70 -1.34
N PHE A 99 14.15 2.41 -0.36
CA PHE A 99 14.74 3.63 0.18
C PHE A 99 16.12 3.36 0.80
N SER A 100 16.27 2.27 1.55
CA SER A 100 17.54 1.88 2.18
C SER A 100 18.69 1.73 1.18
N GLN A 101 18.37 1.41 -0.07
CA GLN A 101 19.35 1.20 -1.14
C GLN A 101 19.67 2.47 -1.94
N THR A 102 19.05 3.61 -1.64
CA THR A 102 19.31 4.87 -2.34
C THR A 102 20.56 5.58 -1.88
N GLY A 103 21.10 5.21 -0.73
CA GLY A 103 22.20 5.91 -0.06
C GLY A 103 21.78 7.21 0.64
N SER A 104 20.48 7.51 0.69
CA SER A 104 19.94 8.64 1.43
C SER A 104 20.10 8.41 2.93
N PRO A 105 20.47 9.44 3.73
CA PRO A 105 20.56 9.28 5.17
C PRO A 105 19.18 9.05 5.78
N TYR A 106 19.09 8.07 6.68
CA TYR A 106 17.90 7.76 7.47
C TYR A 106 18.29 7.52 8.93
N LYS A 107 17.35 7.76 9.83
CA LYS A 107 17.50 7.52 11.26
C LYS A 107 16.53 6.44 11.72
#